data_89c8a3808eb8e654e683cac20c963786
#
_entry.id   89c8a3808eb8e654e683cac20c963786
#
_cell.length_a   1.000
_cell.length_b   1.000
_cell.length_c   1.000
_cell.angle_alpha   90.00
_cell.angle_beta   90.00
_cell.angle_gamma   90.00
#
_symmetry.space_group_name_H-M   'P 1'
#
loop_
_entity.id
_entity.type
_entity.pdbx_description
1 polymer ?
#
loop_
_entity_poly.entity_id
_entity_poly.type
_entity_poly.pdbx_seq_one_letter_code
_entity_poly.pdbx_strand_id
1 'polypeptide(L)'
;MSARGRVWIVVGLAALAAAGTVVGVTLATRSDVQRHASKPPPFASDPTARPEVARQVREALKAWPAGTARRLRILAAHYPHSALVQLELGLALALSGQQADATRAWQAAERVQPDSPSAVRAQDLRHPGTPPGLPPFVPSFARVTTVVQAHLLRGSAYQQVLRPVSAEGEFLAAVQAAPDDPEALTAAAVGLYDKDRPAAAFSRLGPLARRFPHAQTVRFHLGLLLIYFGDMPRARRELALARAQGPKTLLGKRAETLLKAGRNP
;
A
#
# COMPACT_ATOMS: atom_id res chain seq x y z
N MET A 1 18.61 -9.67 11.45
CA MET A 1 17.33 -9.22 10.84
C MET A 1 16.21 -9.67 11.76
N SER A 2 15.38 -8.74 12.25
CA SER A 2 14.30 -9.06 13.20
C SER A 2 13.17 -9.82 12.50
N ALA A 3 12.39 -10.64 13.27
CA ALA A 3 11.22 -11.36 12.77
C ALA A 3 10.21 -10.47 12.01
N ARG A 4 10.16 -9.19 12.36
CA ARG A 4 9.39 -8.17 11.65
C ARG A 4 9.85 -7.99 10.18
N GLY A 5 11.14 -7.94 9.91
CA GLY A 5 11.65 -7.71 8.54
C GLY A 5 11.32 -8.82 7.54
N ARG A 6 11.20 -10.07 7.99
CA ARG A 6 10.92 -11.23 7.09
C ARG A 6 9.44 -11.40 6.74
N VAL A 7 8.54 -11.05 7.67
CA VAL A 7 7.10 -11.03 7.37
C VAL A 7 6.78 -10.00 6.29
N TRP A 8 7.50 -8.88 6.30
CA TRP A 8 7.35 -7.83 5.27
C TRP A 8 7.80 -8.28 3.88
N ILE A 9 8.83 -9.12 3.78
CA ILE A 9 9.27 -9.69 2.51
C ILE A 9 8.20 -10.58 1.90
N VAL A 10 7.48 -11.36 2.70
CA VAL A 10 6.45 -12.29 2.20
C VAL A 10 5.14 -11.58 1.87
N VAL A 11 4.75 -10.57 2.64
CA VAL A 11 3.60 -9.71 2.30
C VAL A 11 3.92 -8.87 1.06
N GLY A 12 5.16 -8.36 0.94
CA GLY A 12 5.65 -7.68 -0.25
C GLY A 12 5.69 -8.58 -1.49
N LEU A 13 6.14 -9.83 -1.38
CA LEU A 13 6.17 -10.79 -2.49
C LEU A 13 4.76 -11.23 -2.95
N ALA A 14 3.77 -11.26 -2.06
CA ALA A 14 2.38 -11.50 -2.44
C ALA A 14 1.78 -10.31 -3.22
N ALA A 15 2.29 -9.09 -3.00
CA ALA A 15 1.94 -7.87 -3.74
C ALA A 15 2.84 -7.66 -4.98
N LEU A 16 4.06 -8.22 -5.00
CA LEU A 16 5.09 -8.02 -6.02
C LEU A 16 4.95 -8.89 -7.27
N ALA A 17 3.93 -9.74 -7.38
CA ALA A 17 3.65 -10.41 -8.66
C ALA A 17 3.24 -9.42 -9.77
N ALA A 18 3.16 -8.10 -9.51
CA ALA A 18 2.67 -7.11 -10.48
C ALA A 18 3.40 -5.75 -10.53
N ALA A 19 4.49 -5.50 -9.80
CA ALA A 19 5.20 -4.24 -9.99
C ALA A 19 6.66 -4.32 -9.55
N GLY A 20 7.54 -4.03 -10.49
CA GLY A 20 8.99 -4.01 -10.30
C GLY A 20 9.46 -3.05 -9.21
N THR A 21 10.53 -3.46 -8.56
CA THR A 21 11.48 -2.72 -7.73
C THR A 21 10.89 -1.86 -6.61
N VAL A 22 10.61 -2.47 -5.47
CA VAL A 22 10.51 -1.77 -4.20
C VAL A 22 11.93 -1.39 -3.76
N VAL A 23 12.28 -0.12 -3.91
CA VAL A 23 13.45 0.44 -3.23
C VAL A 23 13.09 0.63 -1.77
N GLY A 24 13.47 -0.33 -0.92
CA GLY A 24 13.42 -0.17 0.53
C GLY A 24 14.38 0.95 0.95
N VAL A 25 13.87 2.15 1.18
CA VAL A 25 14.62 3.17 1.90
C VAL A 25 14.53 2.81 3.38
N THR A 26 15.45 1.95 3.84
CA THR A 26 15.75 1.85 5.27
C THR A 26 16.41 3.17 5.67
N LEU A 27 15.80 3.89 6.59
CA LEU A 27 16.43 5.02 7.27
C LEU A 27 17.60 4.44 8.09
N ALA A 28 18.75 4.37 7.46
CA ALA A 28 19.99 3.97 8.05
C ALA A 28 20.52 5.08 8.97
N THR A 29 21.38 4.72 9.92
CA THR A 29 22.08 5.63 10.83
C THR A 29 22.76 6.80 10.07
N ARG A 30 23.04 7.90 10.75
CA ARG A 30 23.60 9.15 10.19
C ARG A 30 24.77 8.98 9.19
N SER A 31 25.59 7.93 9.37
CA SER A 31 26.71 7.57 8.48
C SER A 31 26.27 6.95 7.15
N ASP A 32 25.13 6.26 7.10
CA ASP A 32 24.58 5.71 5.87
C ASP A 32 23.83 6.77 5.05
N VAL A 33 23.22 7.76 5.70
CA VAL A 33 22.61 8.92 5.04
C VAL A 33 23.66 9.73 4.25
N GLN A 34 24.85 9.92 4.79
CA GLN A 34 25.94 10.62 4.06
C GLN A 34 26.46 9.82 2.87
N ARG A 35 26.54 8.49 2.94
CA ARG A 35 26.92 7.64 1.79
C ARG A 35 25.85 7.57 0.71
N HIS A 36 24.57 7.60 1.07
CA HIS A 36 23.46 7.63 0.12
C HIS A 36 23.24 9.01 -0.52
N ALA A 37 23.68 10.09 0.13
CA ALA A 37 23.65 11.45 -0.43
C ALA A 37 24.50 11.61 -1.70
N SER A 38 25.41 10.67 -2.02
CA SER A 38 26.22 10.70 -3.24
C SER A 38 25.47 10.28 -4.50
N LYS A 39 24.34 9.59 -4.38
CA LYS A 39 23.52 9.11 -5.51
C LYS A 39 22.16 9.81 -5.54
N PRO A 40 21.65 10.14 -6.74
CA PRO A 40 20.31 10.70 -6.86
C PRO A 40 19.25 9.73 -6.34
N PRO A 41 18.12 10.24 -5.81
CA PRO A 41 16.98 9.36 -5.52
C PRO A 41 16.57 8.58 -6.76
N PRO A 42 16.21 7.30 -6.62
CA PRO A 42 15.71 6.54 -7.74
C PRO A 42 14.38 7.14 -8.22
N PHE A 43 14.25 7.33 -9.53
CA PHE A 43 13.01 7.84 -10.12
C PHE A 43 11.84 6.91 -9.83
N ALA A 44 10.81 7.44 -9.19
CA ALA A 44 9.57 6.71 -8.93
C ALA A 44 8.69 6.69 -10.19
N SER A 45 8.61 5.54 -10.87
CA SER A 45 7.70 5.40 -12.00
C SER A 45 6.25 5.52 -11.55
N ASP A 46 5.49 6.40 -12.21
CA ASP A 46 4.06 6.59 -11.98
C ASP A 46 3.34 6.63 -13.33
N PRO A 47 2.64 5.55 -13.71
CA PRO A 47 1.93 5.49 -14.98
C PRO A 47 0.72 6.43 -15.06
N THR A 48 0.26 7.01 -13.93
CA THR A 48 -0.83 8.00 -13.90
C THR A 48 -0.32 9.43 -14.14
N ALA A 49 0.99 9.64 -14.06
CA ALA A 49 1.59 10.95 -14.32
C ALA A 49 1.65 11.24 -15.82
N ARG A 50 1.48 12.52 -16.19
CA ARG A 50 1.65 12.95 -17.58
C ARG A 50 3.09 12.70 -18.04
N PRO A 51 3.31 12.16 -19.27
CA PRO A 51 4.64 11.79 -19.75
C PRO A 51 5.65 12.96 -19.76
N GLU A 52 5.19 14.18 -20.07
CA GLU A 52 6.04 15.36 -20.06
C GLU A 52 6.48 15.75 -18.65
N VAL A 53 5.60 15.59 -17.63
CA VAL A 53 5.95 15.83 -16.22
C VAL A 53 6.98 14.81 -15.76
N ALA A 54 6.76 13.53 -16.06
CA ALA A 54 7.70 12.46 -15.72
C ALA A 54 9.08 12.69 -16.37
N ARG A 55 9.12 13.19 -17.61
CA ARG A 55 10.36 13.57 -18.29
C ARG A 55 11.08 14.72 -17.57
N GLN A 56 10.34 15.79 -17.23
CA GLN A 56 10.92 16.96 -16.55
C GLN A 56 11.44 16.61 -15.16
N VAL A 57 10.75 15.74 -14.42
CA VAL A 57 11.23 15.22 -13.13
C VAL A 57 12.56 14.46 -13.32
N ARG A 58 12.65 13.54 -14.30
CA ARG A 58 13.91 12.84 -14.59
C ARG A 58 15.05 13.79 -14.94
N GLU A 59 14.79 14.85 -15.71
CA GLU A 59 15.80 15.88 -15.99
C GLU A 59 16.22 16.66 -14.72
N ALA A 60 15.28 16.96 -13.84
CA ALA A 60 15.59 17.61 -12.56
C ALA A 60 16.51 16.75 -11.68
N LEU A 61 16.28 15.41 -11.68
CA LEU A 61 17.11 14.45 -10.91
C LEU A 61 18.57 14.41 -11.38
N LYS A 62 18.87 14.71 -12.65
CA LYS A 62 20.24 14.78 -13.18
C LYS A 62 21.10 15.87 -12.52
N ALA A 63 20.46 16.86 -11.89
CA ALA A 63 21.16 17.94 -11.18
C ALA A 63 21.55 17.58 -9.73
N TRP A 64 21.46 16.33 -9.35
CA TRP A 64 21.82 15.85 -8.02
C TRP A 64 23.32 16.04 -7.72
N PRO A 65 23.70 16.41 -6.47
CA PRO A 65 22.83 16.74 -5.34
C PRO A 65 22.41 18.21 -5.27
N ALA A 66 23.22 19.14 -5.80
CA ALA A 66 23.11 20.55 -5.48
C ALA A 66 21.92 21.28 -6.11
N GLY A 67 21.42 20.83 -7.26
CA GLY A 67 20.39 21.53 -8.03
C GLY A 67 19.00 20.88 -8.01
N THR A 68 18.89 19.62 -7.64
CA THR A 68 17.66 18.82 -7.79
C THR A 68 16.51 19.39 -6.98
N ALA A 69 16.67 19.64 -5.68
CA ALA A 69 15.58 20.16 -4.85
C ALA A 69 15.06 21.52 -5.35
N ARG A 70 15.95 22.40 -5.82
CA ARG A 70 15.55 23.68 -6.42
C ARG A 70 14.74 23.49 -7.69
N ARG A 71 15.18 22.61 -8.61
CA ARG A 71 14.46 22.33 -9.86
C ARG A 71 13.09 21.69 -9.59
N LEU A 72 13.03 20.75 -8.63
CA LEU A 72 11.76 20.11 -8.24
C LEU A 72 10.80 21.09 -7.56
N ARG A 73 11.28 22.10 -6.80
CA ARG A 73 10.42 23.16 -6.28
C ARG A 73 9.80 24.01 -7.40
N ILE A 74 10.58 24.32 -8.44
CA ILE A 74 10.06 25.03 -9.63
C ILE A 74 8.98 24.17 -10.32
N LEU A 75 9.24 22.88 -10.49
CA LEU A 75 8.24 21.96 -11.07
C LEU A 75 7.00 21.85 -10.19
N ALA A 76 7.14 21.82 -8.86
CA ALA A 76 6.02 21.77 -7.92
C ALA A 76 5.12 23.02 -8.01
N ALA A 77 5.73 24.18 -8.25
CA ALA A 77 4.98 25.43 -8.50
C ALA A 77 4.26 25.40 -9.87
N HIS A 78 4.89 24.81 -10.90
CA HIS A 78 4.30 24.72 -12.23
C HIS A 78 3.26 23.59 -12.36
N TYR A 79 3.44 22.49 -11.63
CA TYR A 79 2.54 21.33 -11.59
C TYR A 79 2.03 21.05 -10.17
N PRO A 80 1.25 21.96 -9.57
CA PRO A 80 0.85 21.85 -8.17
C PRO A 80 0.00 20.62 -7.84
N HIS A 81 -0.66 20.06 -8.85
CA HIS A 81 -1.52 18.87 -8.73
C HIS A 81 -0.83 17.56 -9.14
N SER A 82 0.50 17.54 -9.27
CA SER A 82 1.24 16.32 -9.61
C SER A 82 1.80 15.65 -8.36
N ALA A 83 1.22 14.51 -7.99
CA ALA A 83 1.75 13.70 -6.88
C ALA A 83 3.18 13.22 -7.14
N LEU A 84 3.53 12.90 -8.40
CA LEU A 84 4.89 12.51 -8.77
C LEU A 84 5.92 13.60 -8.45
N VAL A 85 5.62 14.85 -8.80
CA VAL A 85 6.54 15.98 -8.52
C VAL A 85 6.71 16.18 -7.02
N GLN A 86 5.63 16.10 -6.25
CA GLN A 86 5.66 16.25 -4.79
C GLN A 86 6.41 15.09 -4.12
N LEU A 87 6.21 13.85 -4.59
CA LEU A 87 6.94 12.67 -4.10
C LEU A 87 8.44 12.83 -4.29
N GLU A 88 8.88 13.15 -5.50
CA GLU A 88 10.29 13.30 -5.84
C GLU A 88 10.95 14.50 -5.15
N LEU A 89 10.19 15.60 -4.98
CA LEU A 89 10.64 16.73 -4.16
C LEU A 89 10.89 16.28 -2.71
N GLY A 90 9.96 15.55 -2.13
CA GLY A 90 10.12 15.02 -0.78
C GLY A 90 11.32 14.10 -0.64
N LEU A 91 11.57 13.20 -1.62
CA LEU A 91 12.74 12.34 -1.64
C LEU A 91 14.04 13.14 -1.70
N ALA A 92 14.14 14.16 -2.59
CA ALA A 92 15.30 15.01 -2.71
C ALA A 92 15.57 15.81 -1.41
N LEU A 93 14.51 16.30 -0.77
CA LEU A 93 14.60 17.04 0.50
C LEU A 93 15.05 16.12 1.66
N ALA A 94 14.50 14.91 1.76
CA ALA A 94 14.90 13.96 2.80
C ALA A 94 16.37 13.57 2.69
N LEU A 95 16.85 13.27 1.48
CA LEU A 95 18.26 12.96 1.23
C LEU A 95 19.20 14.16 1.45
N SER A 96 18.66 15.38 1.39
CA SER A 96 19.38 16.62 1.73
C SER A 96 19.28 16.99 3.22
N GLY A 97 18.71 16.13 4.08
CA GLY A 97 18.54 16.35 5.51
C GLY A 97 17.37 17.28 5.89
N GLN A 98 16.55 17.71 4.93
CA GLN A 98 15.42 18.61 5.15
C GLN A 98 14.12 17.81 5.43
N GLN A 99 14.13 17.05 6.54
CA GLN A 99 13.07 16.06 6.83
C GLN A 99 11.67 16.67 7.00
N ALA A 100 11.56 17.84 7.63
CA ALA A 100 10.26 18.50 7.82
C ALA A 100 9.64 18.94 6.47
N ASP A 101 10.46 19.45 5.55
CA ASP A 101 10.00 19.84 4.22
C ASP A 101 9.66 18.61 3.36
N ALA A 102 10.44 17.54 3.49
CA ALA A 102 10.14 16.27 2.85
C ALA A 102 8.76 15.72 3.25
N THR A 103 8.47 15.72 4.57
CA THR A 103 7.18 15.29 5.08
C THR A 103 6.04 16.14 4.51
N ARG A 104 6.21 17.48 4.43
CA ARG A 104 5.19 18.37 3.81
C ARG A 104 4.98 18.07 2.33
N ALA A 105 6.04 17.79 1.58
CA ALA A 105 5.94 17.44 0.18
C ALA A 105 5.22 16.09 -0.01
N TRP A 106 5.51 15.07 0.81
CA TRP A 106 4.81 13.79 0.76
C TRP A 106 3.33 13.92 1.12
N GLN A 107 2.98 14.70 2.15
CA GLN A 107 1.58 15.00 2.45
C GLN A 107 0.88 15.75 1.29
N ALA A 108 1.61 16.61 0.59
CA ALA A 108 1.06 17.26 -0.61
C ALA A 108 0.79 16.22 -1.72
N ALA A 109 1.71 15.27 -1.97
CA ALA A 109 1.49 14.19 -2.94
C ALA A 109 0.20 13.42 -2.68
N GLU A 110 -0.03 13.04 -1.42
CA GLU A 110 -1.25 12.32 -0.99
C GLU A 110 -2.53 13.12 -1.23
N ARG A 111 -2.50 14.43 -0.95
CA ARG A 111 -3.69 15.28 -1.11
C ARG A 111 -4.02 15.62 -2.55
N VAL A 112 -3.00 15.87 -3.39
CA VAL A 112 -3.25 16.41 -4.75
C VAL A 112 -3.68 15.34 -5.75
N GLN A 113 -3.27 14.09 -5.52
CA GLN A 113 -3.61 12.98 -6.42
C GLN A 113 -3.68 11.66 -5.62
N PRO A 114 -4.67 11.50 -4.72
CA PRO A 114 -4.74 10.35 -3.80
C PRO A 114 -4.86 9.00 -4.53
N ASP A 115 -5.39 8.97 -5.74
CA ASP A 115 -5.55 7.78 -6.57
C ASP A 115 -4.34 7.56 -7.49
N SER A 116 -3.13 7.59 -6.93
CA SER A 116 -1.90 7.40 -7.69
C SER A 116 -0.84 6.59 -6.94
N PRO A 117 0.03 5.87 -7.68
CA PRO A 117 1.19 5.19 -7.09
C PRO A 117 2.11 6.14 -6.31
N SER A 118 2.26 7.39 -6.77
CA SER A 118 3.09 8.39 -6.10
C SER A 118 2.53 8.77 -4.72
N ALA A 119 1.20 8.90 -4.58
CA ALA A 119 0.57 9.18 -3.29
C ALA A 119 0.75 8.02 -2.30
N VAL A 120 0.55 6.78 -2.75
CA VAL A 120 0.75 5.59 -1.90
C VAL A 120 2.20 5.48 -1.44
N ARG A 121 3.17 5.74 -2.32
CA ARG A 121 4.60 5.75 -1.96
C ARG A 121 4.95 6.88 -0.99
N ALA A 122 4.35 8.05 -1.15
CA ALA A 122 4.51 9.16 -0.22
C ALA A 122 4.03 8.78 1.19
N GLN A 123 2.89 8.11 1.28
CA GLN A 123 2.38 7.57 2.54
C GLN A 123 3.32 6.51 3.13
N ASP A 124 3.89 5.62 2.32
CA ASP A 124 4.89 4.64 2.77
C ASP A 124 6.11 5.31 3.41
N LEU A 125 6.62 6.38 2.79
CA LEU A 125 7.78 7.14 3.30
C LEU A 125 7.49 7.86 4.62
N ARG A 126 6.25 8.28 4.84
CA ARG A 126 5.81 8.88 6.11
C ARG A 126 5.63 7.83 7.22
N HIS A 127 5.37 6.58 6.86
CA HIS A 127 5.09 5.47 7.78
C HIS A 127 6.08 4.30 7.63
N PRO A 128 7.38 4.51 7.84
CA PRO A 128 8.42 3.49 7.59
C PRO A 128 8.30 2.26 8.50
N GLY A 129 7.53 2.36 9.60
CA GLY A 129 7.27 1.24 10.52
C GLY A 129 6.12 0.32 10.09
N THR A 130 5.41 0.66 8.99
CA THR A 130 4.32 -0.16 8.45
C THR A 130 4.76 -0.88 7.17
N PRO A 131 4.06 -1.94 6.74
CA PRO A 131 4.31 -2.55 5.44
C PRO A 131 4.14 -1.55 4.30
N PRO A 132 4.95 -1.66 3.24
CA PRO A 132 4.76 -0.85 2.05
C PRO A 132 3.44 -1.19 1.34
N GLY A 133 2.87 -0.18 0.69
CA GLY A 133 1.60 -0.29 -0.01
C GLY A 133 0.40 -0.39 0.94
N LEU A 134 -0.66 -0.96 0.43
CA LEU A 134 -1.94 -1.12 1.12
C LEU A 134 -2.25 -2.61 1.32
N PRO A 135 -3.02 -3.00 2.37
CA PRO A 135 -3.47 -4.37 2.52
C PRO A 135 -4.33 -4.75 1.31
N PRO A 136 -3.94 -5.79 0.54
CA PRO A 136 -4.68 -6.16 -0.64
C PRO A 136 -6.00 -6.87 -0.27
N PHE A 137 -7.06 -6.56 -0.98
CA PHE A 137 -8.21 -7.44 -1.02
C PHE A 137 -7.91 -8.63 -1.94
N VAL A 138 -8.15 -9.83 -1.44
CA VAL A 138 -7.92 -11.10 -2.14
C VAL A 138 -9.26 -11.78 -2.37
N PRO A 139 -9.78 -11.83 -3.62
CA PRO A 139 -11.00 -12.54 -3.93
C PRO A 139 -10.93 -14.03 -3.55
N SER A 140 -12.02 -14.58 -3.02
CA SER A 140 -12.11 -16.01 -2.67
C SER A 140 -12.38 -16.90 -3.89
N PHE A 141 -12.78 -16.31 -5.01
CA PHE A 141 -13.19 -16.98 -6.24
C PHE A 141 -12.12 -16.87 -7.33
N ALA A 142 -12.13 -17.84 -8.27
CA ALA A 142 -11.22 -17.86 -9.42
C ALA A 142 -11.90 -17.42 -10.73
N ARG A 143 -13.23 -17.44 -10.80
CA ARG A 143 -14.00 -17.06 -11.99
C ARG A 143 -15.08 -16.06 -11.61
N VAL A 144 -15.34 -15.13 -12.50
CA VAL A 144 -16.40 -14.13 -12.34
C VAL A 144 -17.69 -14.68 -12.93
N THR A 145 -18.71 -14.79 -12.10
CA THR A 145 -20.05 -15.27 -12.49
C THR A 145 -21.16 -14.29 -12.13
N THR A 146 -20.85 -13.27 -11.30
CA THR A 146 -21.80 -12.27 -10.84
C THR A 146 -21.26 -10.85 -11.03
N VAL A 147 -22.14 -9.86 -11.03
CA VAL A 147 -21.79 -8.43 -11.07
C VAL A 147 -20.97 -8.06 -9.84
N VAL A 148 -21.31 -8.57 -8.66
CA VAL A 148 -20.56 -8.36 -7.41
C VAL A 148 -19.10 -8.80 -7.57
N GLN A 149 -18.88 -10.02 -8.06
CA GLN A 149 -17.53 -10.54 -8.29
C GLN A 149 -16.74 -9.73 -9.34
N ALA A 150 -17.43 -9.20 -10.36
CA ALA A 150 -16.80 -8.31 -11.34
C ALA A 150 -16.30 -7.02 -10.69
N HIS A 151 -17.08 -6.39 -9.82
CA HIS A 151 -16.65 -5.22 -9.04
C HIS A 151 -15.48 -5.57 -8.11
N LEU A 152 -15.56 -6.67 -7.38
CA LEU A 152 -14.50 -7.12 -6.46
C LEU A 152 -13.17 -7.36 -7.20
N LEU A 153 -13.23 -7.98 -8.39
CA LEU A 153 -12.02 -8.20 -9.19
C LEU A 153 -11.42 -6.91 -9.73
N ARG A 154 -12.26 -5.97 -10.23
CA ARG A 154 -11.78 -4.65 -10.68
C ARG A 154 -11.17 -3.84 -9.54
N GLY A 155 -11.81 -3.82 -8.37
CA GLY A 155 -11.27 -3.18 -7.18
C GLY A 155 -9.92 -3.76 -6.77
N SER A 156 -9.78 -5.09 -6.76
CA SER A 156 -8.51 -5.76 -6.52
C SER A 156 -7.45 -5.39 -7.56
N ALA A 157 -7.82 -5.30 -8.84
CA ALA A 157 -6.91 -4.87 -9.91
C ALA A 157 -6.44 -3.41 -9.73
N TYR A 158 -7.32 -2.50 -9.31
CA TYR A 158 -6.93 -1.13 -8.97
C TYR A 158 -5.97 -1.06 -7.79
N GLN A 159 -6.18 -1.87 -6.75
CA GLN A 159 -5.21 -1.96 -5.64
C GLN A 159 -3.82 -2.43 -6.10
N GLN A 160 -3.75 -3.40 -7.03
CA GLN A 160 -2.48 -3.89 -7.57
C GLN A 160 -1.68 -2.81 -8.30
N VAL A 161 -2.36 -1.85 -8.93
CA VAL A 161 -1.71 -0.72 -9.59
C VAL A 161 -1.67 0.55 -8.72
N LEU A 162 -1.88 0.40 -7.40
CA LEU A 162 -1.82 1.46 -6.39
C LEU A 162 -2.78 2.63 -6.67
N ARG A 163 -4.02 2.31 -7.04
CA ARG A 163 -5.12 3.25 -7.21
C ARG A 163 -6.21 3.01 -6.16
N PRO A 164 -5.98 3.47 -4.92
CA PRO A 164 -6.86 3.14 -3.78
C PRO A 164 -8.26 3.71 -3.90
N VAL A 165 -8.44 4.93 -4.43
CA VAL A 165 -9.75 5.57 -4.55
C VAL A 165 -10.60 4.87 -5.61
N SER A 166 -9.99 4.49 -6.75
CA SER A 166 -10.66 3.68 -7.76
C SER A 166 -11.05 2.30 -7.22
N ALA A 167 -10.18 1.68 -6.42
CA ALA A 167 -10.47 0.40 -5.78
C ALA A 167 -11.64 0.50 -4.80
N GLU A 168 -11.65 1.52 -3.95
CA GLU A 168 -12.74 1.80 -3.00
C GLU A 168 -14.08 1.97 -3.73
N GLY A 169 -14.11 2.74 -4.83
CA GLY A 169 -15.31 2.92 -5.65
C GLY A 169 -15.89 1.61 -6.15
N GLU A 170 -15.05 0.69 -6.63
CA GLU A 170 -15.48 -0.63 -7.09
C GLU A 170 -15.97 -1.51 -5.91
N PHE A 171 -15.31 -1.47 -4.75
CA PHE A 171 -15.74 -2.21 -3.58
C PHE A 171 -17.08 -1.70 -3.03
N LEU A 172 -17.32 -0.39 -3.06
CA LEU A 172 -18.62 0.19 -2.70
C LEU A 172 -19.70 -0.20 -3.70
N ALA A 173 -19.42 -0.26 -5.00
CA ALA A 173 -20.34 -0.76 -6.01
C ALA A 173 -20.69 -2.24 -5.78
N ALA A 174 -19.74 -3.07 -5.34
CA ALA A 174 -20.01 -4.44 -4.95
C ALA A 174 -20.99 -4.52 -3.76
N VAL A 175 -20.80 -3.67 -2.73
CA VAL A 175 -21.73 -3.58 -1.58
C VAL A 175 -23.11 -3.10 -2.01
N GLN A 176 -23.21 -2.13 -2.92
CA GLN A 176 -24.50 -1.66 -3.45
C GLN A 176 -25.24 -2.78 -4.19
N ALA A 177 -24.53 -3.63 -4.93
CA ALA A 177 -25.12 -4.78 -5.65
C ALA A 177 -25.50 -5.93 -4.71
N ALA A 178 -24.84 -6.09 -3.57
CA ALA A 178 -25.11 -7.12 -2.57
C ALA A 178 -24.78 -6.63 -1.15
N PRO A 179 -25.71 -5.91 -0.48
CA PRO A 179 -25.45 -5.26 0.82
C PRO A 179 -25.14 -6.23 1.97
N ASP A 180 -25.52 -7.48 1.86
CA ASP A 180 -25.32 -8.51 2.88
C ASP A 180 -24.24 -9.53 2.51
N ASP A 181 -23.55 -9.35 1.37
CA ASP A 181 -22.48 -10.24 0.95
C ASP A 181 -21.23 -10.02 1.81
N PRO A 182 -20.75 -11.03 2.57
CA PRO A 182 -19.60 -10.87 3.45
C PRO A 182 -18.31 -10.55 2.69
N GLU A 183 -18.17 -10.95 1.43
CA GLU A 183 -17.00 -10.67 0.63
C GLU A 183 -16.99 -9.22 0.14
N ALA A 184 -18.13 -8.69 -0.32
CA ALA A 184 -18.29 -7.29 -0.69
C ALA A 184 -18.07 -6.35 0.50
N LEU A 185 -18.68 -6.64 1.64
CA LEU A 185 -18.50 -5.88 2.88
C LEU A 185 -17.03 -5.90 3.37
N THR A 186 -16.36 -7.06 3.23
CA THR A 186 -14.93 -7.19 3.57
C THR A 186 -14.06 -6.34 2.65
N ALA A 187 -14.32 -6.39 1.35
CA ALA A 187 -13.57 -5.61 0.37
C ALA A 187 -13.70 -4.09 0.64
N ALA A 188 -14.91 -3.61 0.88
CA ALA A 188 -15.17 -2.22 1.24
C ALA A 188 -14.45 -1.82 2.54
N ALA A 189 -14.43 -2.69 3.56
CA ALA A 189 -13.72 -2.42 4.81
C ALA A 189 -12.19 -2.37 4.59
N VAL A 190 -11.64 -3.26 3.76
CA VAL A 190 -10.20 -3.25 3.41
C VAL A 190 -9.84 -2.01 2.59
N GLY A 191 -10.71 -1.58 1.67
CA GLY A 191 -10.54 -0.36 0.86
C GLY A 191 -10.41 0.92 1.67
N LEU A 192 -11.00 0.96 2.87
CA LEU A 192 -10.91 2.10 3.81
C LEU A 192 -9.58 2.19 4.57
N TYR A 193 -8.64 1.27 4.33
CA TYR A 193 -7.36 1.31 5.05
C TYR A 193 -6.54 2.53 4.66
N ASP A 194 -6.15 3.28 5.68
CA ASP A 194 -5.30 4.46 5.60
C ASP A 194 -4.26 4.36 6.72
N LYS A 195 -2.99 4.57 6.41
CA LYS A 195 -1.89 4.48 7.40
C LYS A 195 -1.95 5.57 8.46
N ASP A 196 -2.53 6.72 8.15
CA ASP A 196 -2.78 7.78 9.13
C ASP A 196 -3.97 7.43 10.04
N ARG A 197 -4.93 6.62 9.55
CA ARG A 197 -6.17 6.27 10.24
C ARG A 197 -6.54 4.79 10.13
N PRO A 198 -5.65 3.86 10.52
CA PRO A 198 -5.87 2.43 10.34
C PRO A 198 -7.13 1.92 11.06
N ALA A 199 -7.57 2.61 12.11
CA ALA A 199 -8.80 2.29 12.83
C ALA A 199 -10.05 2.33 11.95
N ALA A 200 -10.06 3.10 10.85
CA ALA A 200 -11.20 3.18 9.93
C ALA A 200 -11.55 1.81 9.32
N ALA A 201 -10.57 1.05 8.84
CA ALA A 201 -10.76 -0.29 8.33
C ALA A 201 -11.19 -1.28 9.44
N PHE A 202 -10.56 -1.21 10.61
CA PHE A 202 -10.90 -2.11 11.74
C PHE A 202 -12.31 -1.89 12.27
N SER A 203 -12.81 -0.63 12.32
CA SER A 203 -14.15 -0.31 12.78
C SER A 203 -15.24 -0.93 11.90
N ARG A 204 -14.93 -1.22 10.64
CA ARG A 204 -15.82 -1.89 9.69
C ARG A 204 -15.63 -3.41 9.71
N LEU A 205 -14.40 -3.88 9.62
CA LEU A 205 -14.11 -5.31 9.49
C LEU A 205 -14.31 -6.10 10.81
N GLY A 206 -14.03 -5.49 11.96
CA GLY A 206 -14.21 -6.15 13.26
C GLY A 206 -15.64 -6.62 13.54
N PRO A 207 -16.69 -5.79 13.34
CA PRO A 207 -18.08 -6.22 13.44
C PRO A 207 -18.46 -7.34 12.47
N LEU A 208 -17.90 -7.38 11.26
CA LEU A 208 -18.17 -8.45 10.29
C LEU A 208 -17.70 -9.81 10.80
N ALA A 209 -16.61 -9.88 11.56
CA ALA A 209 -16.13 -11.12 12.15
C ALA A 209 -17.11 -11.73 13.19
N ARG A 210 -17.96 -10.89 13.80
CA ARG A 210 -19.06 -11.35 14.67
C ARG A 210 -20.32 -11.70 13.89
N ARG A 211 -20.64 -10.88 12.88
CA ARG A 211 -21.83 -11.08 12.01
C ARG A 211 -21.68 -12.31 11.14
N PHE A 212 -20.48 -12.59 10.65
CA PHE A 212 -20.18 -13.69 9.73
C PHE A 212 -19.05 -14.57 10.29
N PRO A 213 -19.27 -15.29 11.40
CA PRO A 213 -18.21 -16.02 12.12
C PRO A 213 -17.55 -17.12 11.29
N HIS A 214 -18.25 -17.65 10.28
CA HIS A 214 -17.79 -18.72 9.39
C HIS A 214 -17.37 -18.22 8.00
N ALA A 215 -17.35 -16.90 7.75
CA ALA A 215 -16.89 -16.34 6.48
C ALA A 215 -15.37 -16.28 6.45
N GLN A 216 -14.77 -17.18 5.69
CA GLN A 216 -13.31 -17.29 5.55
C GLN A 216 -12.67 -15.97 5.09
N THR A 217 -13.31 -15.25 4.16
CA THR A 217 -12.85 -13.98 3.63
C THR A 217 -12.69 -12.95 4.75
N VAL A 218 -13.64 -12.85 5.69
CA VAL A 218 -13.60 -11.92 6.82
C VAL A 218 -12.40 -12.22 7.72
N ARG A 219 -12.20 -13.49 8.10
CA ARG A 219 -11.10 -13.92 8.97
C ARG A 219 -9.75 -13.70 8.32
N PHE A 220 -9.62 -14.03 7.04
CA PHE A 220 -8.38 -13.84 6.29
C PHE A 220 -7.98 -12.36 6.24
N HIS A 221 -8.89 -11.47 5.84
CA HIS A 221 -8.59 -10.06 5.69
C HIS A 221 -8.42 -9.33 7.03
N LEU A 222 -9.14 -9.77 8.08
CA LEU A 222 -8.87 -9.27 9.43
C LEU A 222 -7.45 -9.64 9.88
N GLY A 223 -7.02 -10.87 9.64
CA GLY A 223 -5.64 -11.28 9.89
C GLY A 223 -4.62 -10.47 9.09
N LEU A 224 -4.92 -10.19 7.83
CA LEU A 224 -4.05 -9.38 6.97
C LEU A 224 -3.95 -7.92 7.44
N LEU A 225 -5.08 -7.28 7.79
CA LEU A 225 -5.09 -5.93 8.36
C LEU A 225 -4.29 -5.86 9.68
N LEU A 226 -4.41 -6.88 10.54
CA LEU A 226 -3.66 -6.95 11.78
C LEU A 226 -2.14 -7.05 11.55
N ILE A 227 -1.70 -7.69 10.44
CA ILE A 227 -0.29 -7.64 10.02
C ILE A 227 0.12 -6.20 9.71
N TYR A 228 -0.67 -5.48 8.92
CA TYR A 228 -0.39 -4.08 8.58
C TYR A 228 -0.41 -3.15 9.79
N PHE A 229 -1.17 -3.49 10.81
CA PHE A 229 -1.19 -2.79 12.10
C PHE A 229 -0.03 -3.17 13.03
N GLY A 230 0.66 -4.28 12.76
CA GLY A 230 1.76 -4.80 13.56
C GLY A 230 1.32 -5.71 14.72
N ASP A 231 0.03 -6.07 14.81
CA ASP A 231 -0.48 -7.00 15.83
C ASP A 231 -0.36 -8.45 15.37
N MET A 232 0.85 -8.95 15.39
CA MET A 232 1.16 -10.31 14.93
C MET A 232 0.48 -11.42 15.74
N PRO A 233 0.30 -11.32 17.08
CA PRO A 233 -0.41 -12.34 17.86
C PRO A 233 -1.87 -12.50 17.42
N ARG A 234 -2.61 -11.39 17.25
CA ARG A 234 -4.00 -11.43 16.77
C ARG A 234 -4.08 -11.84 15.29
N ALA A 235 -3.17 -11.34 14.45
CA ALA A 235 -3.10 -11.73 13.05
C ALA A 235 -2.99 -13.24 12.86
N ARG A 236 -2.09 -13.90 13.62
CA ARG A 236 -1.91 -15.35 13.58
C ARG A 236 -3.19 -16.11 13.95
N ARG A 237 -3.93 -15.65 14.96
CA ARG A 237 -5.20 -16.28 15.37
C ARG A 237 -6.23 -16.22 14.24
N GLU A 238 -6.44 -15.04 13.65
CA GLU A 238 -7.41 -14.86 12.56
C GLU A 238 -7.02 -15.64 11.30
N LEU A 239 -5.74 -15.65 10.94
CA LEU A 239 -5.24 -16.45 9.82
C LEU A 239 -5.37 -17.97 10.07
N ALA A 240 -5.17 -18.43 11.31
CA ALA A 240 -5.37 -19.85 11.66
C ALA A 240 -6.86 -20.25 11.53
N LEU A 241 -7.78 -19.38 11.97
CA LEU A 241 -9.22 -19.56 11.77
C LEU A 241 -9.57 -19.59 10.28
N ALA A 242 -9.07 -18.65 9.48
CA ALA A 242 -9.28 -18.64 8.03
C ALA A 242 -8.79 -19.92 7.36
N ARG A 243 -7.62 -20.43 7.75
CA ARG A 243 -7.10 -21.71 7.25
C ARG A 243 -7.99 -22.89 7.65
N ALA A 244 -8.46 -22.92 8.91
CA ALA A 244 -9.30 -24.01 9.39
C ALA A 244 -10.67 -24.07 8.69
N GLN A 245 -11.23 -22.91 8.31
CA GLN A 245 -12.52 -22.81 7.60
C GLN A 245 -12.46 -23.34 6.17
N GLY A 246 -11.28 -23.39 5.53
CA GLY A 246 -11.15 -23.89 4.17
C GLY A 246 -9.67 -24.12 3.78
N PRO A 247 -9.01 -25.17 4.27
CA PRO A 247 -7.58 -25.36 4.08
C PRO A 247 -7.16 -25.57 2.61
N LYS A 248 -8.09 -26.04 1.76
CA LYS A 248 -7.84 -26.29 0.34
C LYS A 248 -8.19 -25.10 -0.56
N THR A 249 -8.89 -24.09 -0.04
CA THR A 249 -9.27 -22.89 -0.79
C THR A 249 -8.07 -22.00 -1.08
N LEU A 250 -8.23 -21.01 -1.97
CA LEU A 250 -7.23 -19.99 -2.24
C LEU A 250 -6.83 -19.23 -0.96
N LEU A 251 -7.81 -18.76 -0.19
CA LEU A 251 -7.58 -18.00 1.04
C LEU A 251 -6.93 -18.88 2.13
N GLY A 252 -7.35 -20.14 2.24
CA GLY A 252 -6.74 -21.08 3.20
C GLY A 252 -5.26 -21.34 2.92
N LYS A 253 -4.89 -21.56 1.66
CA LYS A 253 -3.49 -21.73 1.23
C LYS A 253 -2.66 -20.46 1.47
N ARG A 254 -3.22 -19.27 1.18
CA ARG A 254 -2.55 -17.99 1.45
C ARG A 254 -2.39 -17.75 2.96
N ALA A 255 -3.41 -18.06 3.76
CA ALA A 255 -3.31 -17.99 5.22
C ALA A 255 -2.19 -18.89 5.76
N GLU A 256 -2.07 -20.11 5.23
CA GLU A 256 -0.99 -21.02 5.61
C GLU A 256 0.39 -20.45 5.25
N THR A 257 0.55 -19.87 4.07
CA THR A 257 1.81 -19.22 3.64
C THR A 257 2.19 -18.08 4.60
N LEU A 258 1.24 -17.21 4.96
CA LEU A 258 1.48 -16.12 5.91
C LEU A 258 1.83 -16.62 7.31
N LEU A 259 1.17 -17.68 7.76
CA LEU A 259 1.46 -18.31 9.06
C LEU A 259 2.87 -18.92 9.11
N LYS A 260 3.32 -19.56 8.00
CA LYS A 260 4.68 -20.12 7.90
C LYS A 260 5.74 -19.02 7.88
N ALA A 261 5.51 -17.96 7.11
CA ALA A 261 6.42 -16.83 7.04
C ALA A 261 6.62 -16.12 8.38
N GLY A 262 5.58 -16.04 9.19
CA GLY A 262 5.64 -15.45 10.53
C GLY A 262 6.24 -16.35 11.61
N ARG A 263 6.58 -17.62 11.30
CA ARG A 263 7.19 -18.57 12.27
C ARG A 263 8.70 -18.57 12.22
N ASN A 264 9.32 -18.15 11.14
CA ASN A 264 10.77 -18.07 11.04
C ASN A 264 11.23 -16.70 11.56
N PRO A 265 11.85 -16.64 12.73
CA PRO A 265 12.37 -15.42 13.34
C PRO A 265 13.56 -14.83 12.56
#